data_038b11fc71e79b82e73cfd76899b6483
#
_entry.id   038b11fc71e79b82e73cfd76899b6483
#
_cell.length_a   1.000
_cell.length_b   1.000
_cell.length_c   1.000
_cell.angle_alpha   90.00
_cell.angle_beta   90.00
_cell.angle_gamma   90.00
#
_symmetry.space_group_name_H-M   'P 1'
#
loop_
_entity.id
_entity.type
_entity.pdbx_description
1 polymer ?
#
loop_
_entity_poly.entity_id
_entity_poly.type
_entity_poly.pdbx_seq_one_letter_code
_entity_poly.pdbx_strand_id
1 'polypeptide(L)'
;LNKVLDVENSIVTHDAGAPRDCLVPFYQATLPHSYIGWGKTTHLGFGIPLIIGAKLAQPNKFCVNVMGDGAFGMSGTDIETAARSKVPITTILLNNNNMATYTGNNRGAIGEEARTEYGISNMHGDYAKIAEGMGATGIKVISPSEITPAVQQAQKLNAEGITVLIEVITNIEERRSKF
;
A
#
# COMPACT_ATOMS: atom_id res chain seq x y z
N LEU A 1 3.75 -0.46 -12.18
CA LEU A 1 4.49 0.76 -11.76
C LEU A 1 5.60 1.13 -12.76
N ASN A 2 6.50 0.23 -13.15
CA ASN A 2 7.62 0.52 -14.08
C ASN A 2 7.23 1.21 -15.40
N LYS A 3 5.98 1.04 -15.85
CA LYS A 3 5.48 1.67 -17.10
C LYS A 3 4.91 3.07 -16.90
N VAL A 4 4.69 3.48 -15.65
CA VAL A 4 3.96 4.71 -15.31
C VAL A 4 4.82 5.68 -14.52
N LEU A 5 5.71 5.15 -13.68
CA LEU A 5 6.57 5.97 -12.82
C LEU A 5 7.83 6.41 -13.57
N ASP A 6 8.11 7.69 -13.48
CA ASP A 6 9.46 8.20 -13.72
C ASP A 6 10.31 7.89 -12.49
N VAL A 7 11.23 6.94 -12.64
CA VAL A 7 12.09 6.45 -11.54
C VAL A 7 12.97 7.57 -10.98
N GLU A 8 13.41 8.51 -11.82
CA GLU A 8 14.23 9.65 -11.38
C GLU A 8 13.45 10.59 -10.46
N ASN A 9 12.16 10.75 -10.71
CA ASN A 9 11.27 11.65 -9.99
C ASN A 9 10.30 10.93 -9.05
N SER A 10 10.56 9.66 -8.73
CA SER A 10 9.71 8.88 -7.84
C SER A 10 10.51 8.22 -6.70
N ILE A 11 9.82 8.00 -5.57
CA ILE A 11 10.27 7.12 -4.50
C ILE A 11 9.17 6.10 -4.23
N VAL A 12 9.54 4.83 -4.26
CA VAL A 12 8.63 3.72 -3.99
C VAL A 12 9.00 3.05 -2.69
N THR A 13 8.00 2.73 -1.89
CA THR A 13 8.14 1.85 -0.73
C THR A 13 7.07 0.77 -0.76
N HIS A 14 7.23 -0.20 0.09
CA HIS A 14 6.25 -1.26 0.30
C HIS A 14 5.98 -1.44 1.78
N ASP A 15 4.83 -2.00 2.10
CA ASP A 15 4.56 -2.54 3.42
C ASP A 15 4.86 -4.05 3.45
N ALA A 16 4.76 -4.67 4.61
CA ALA A 16 5.03 -6.07 4.81
C ALA A 16 3.95 -6.98 4.18
N GLY A 17 4.27 -8.26 4.05
CA GLY A 17 3.38 -9.29 3.52
C GLY A 17 3.31 -9.35 2.00
N ALA A 18 2.17 -9.73 1.45
CA ALA A 18 1.94 -9.88 0.01
C ALA A 18 2.35 -8.67 -0.84
N PRO A 19 2.13 -7.42 -0.43
CA PRO A 19 2.61 -6.25 -1.18
C PRO A 19 4.11 -6.26 -1.43
N ARG A 20 4.92 -6.61 -0.43
CA ARG A 20 6.37 -6.76 -0.59
C ARG A 20 6.67 -7.91 -1.54
N ASP A 21 6.09 -9.07 -1.28
CA ASP A 21 6.39 -10.32 -2.00
C ASP A 21 5.97 -10.24 -3.47
N CYS A 22 4.93 -9.46 -3.78
CA CYS A 22 4.47 -9.23 -5.14
C CYS A 22 5.14 -8.04 -5.84
N LEU A 23 5.68 -7.07 -5.10
CA LEU A 23 6.29 -5.88 -5.71
C LEU A 23 7.78 -6.10 -6.04
N VAL A 24 8.54 -6.66 -5.08
CA VAL A 24 10.00 -6.81 -5.18
C VAL A 24 10.46 -7.53 -6.46
N PRO A 25 9.83 -8.64 -6.89
CA PRO A 25 10.26 -9.34 -8.10
C PRO A 25 10.02 -8.59 -9.41
N PHE A 26 9.15 -7.59 -9.41
CA PHE A 26 8.68 -6.94 -10.63
C PHE A 26 9.02 -5.45 -10.71
N TYR A 27 9.34 -4.80 -9.60
CA TYR A 27 9.73 -3.39 -9.60
C TYR A 27 11.23 -3.24 -9.79
N GLN A 28 11.63 -2.49 -10.81
CA GLN A 28 13.02 -2.22 -11.13
C GLN A 28 13.42 -0.85 -10.59
N ALA A 29 14.14 -0.84 -9.47
CA ALA A 29 14.75 0.36 -8.92
C ALA A 29 16.11 0.58 -9.61
N THR A 30 16.19 1.57 -10.48
CA THR A 30 17.40 1.87 -11.28
C THR A 30 18.28 2.94 -10.66
N LEU A 31 17.79 3.65 -9.64
CA LEU A 31 18.52 4.72 -8.97
C LEU A 31 18.66 4.46 -7.48
N PRO A 32 19.78 4.82 -6.85
CA PRO A 32 19.92 4.78 -5.41
C PRO A 32 18.82 5.58 -4.71
N HIS A 33 18.27 5.02 -3.63
CA HIS A 33 17.22 5.65 -2.81
C HIS A 33 15.87 5.88 -3.52
N SER A 34 15.66 5.39 -4.75
CA SER A 34 14.36 5.42 -5.41
C SER A 34 13.40 4.31 -4.91
N TYR A 35 13.94 3.31 -4.22
CA TYR A 35 13.21 2.25 -3.56
C TYR A 35 13.72 2.07 -2.14
N ILE A 36 12.84 2.21 -1.15
CA ILE A 36 13.18 2.15 0.26
C ILE A 36 12.27 1.18 1.00
N GLY A 37 12.81 0.45 1.97
CA GLY A 37 12.04 -0.52 2.74
C GLY A 37 12.83 -1.13 3.89
N TRP A 38 12.19 -2.02 4.65
CA TRP A 38 12.74 -2.64 5.85
C TRP A 38 13.62 -3.88 5.61
N GLY A 39 13.85 -4.28 4.40
CA GLY A 39 14.51 -5.55 4.14
C GLY A 39 13.69 -6.73 4.66
N LYS A 40 14.28 -7.55 5.53
CA LYS A 40 13.62 -8.75 6.11
C LYS A 40 12.75 -8.48 7.33
N THR A 41 12.80 -7.30 7.93
CA THR A 41 12.01 -6.98 9.12
C THR A 41 10.59 -6.67 8.69
N THR A 42 9.70 -7.62 8.77
CA THR A 42 8.34 -7.54 8.23
C THR A 42 7.38 -6.82 9.19
N HIS A 43 7.61 -5.55 9.47
CA HIS A 43 6.73 -4.75 10.30
C HIS A 43 5.55 -4.23 9.47
N LEU A 44 4.33 -4.63 9.82
CA LEU A 44 3.10 -4.15 9.18
C LEU A 44 2.78 -2.72 9.63
N GLY A 45 2.25 -1.91 8.72
CA GLY A 45 1.83 -0.53 9.00
C GLY A 45 2.94 0.52 8.86
N PHE A 46 4.13 0.11 8.50
CA PHE A 46 5.28 1.00 8.39
C PHE A 46 5.32 1.84 7.10
N GLY A 47 4.67 1.36 6.04
CA GLY A 47 4.79 1.95 4.71
C GLY A 47 4.31 3.40 4.62
N ILE A 48 3.19 3.76 5.27
CA ILE A 48 2.65 5.13 5.26
C ILE A 48 3.59 6.11 5.98
N PRO A 49 4.00 5.90 7.24
CA PRO A 49 4.95 6.79 7.90
C PRO A 49 6.27 6.95 7.15
N LEU A 50 6.79 5.85 6.58
CA LEU A 50 8.02 5.91 5.79
C LEU A 50 7.87 6.80 4.57
N ILE A 51 6.79 6.65 3.80
CA ILE A 51 6.63 7.44 2.58
C ILE A 51 6.33 8.91 2.87
N ILE A 52 5.70 9.23 4.01
CA ILE A 52 5.59 10.61 4.53
C ILE A 52 6.98 11.18 4.77
N GLY A 53 7.84 10.46 5.48
CA GLY A 53 9.22 10.86 5.72
C GLY A 53 10.01 11.06 4.43
N ALA A 54 9.85 10.17 3.46
CA ALA A 54 10.48 10.29 2.14
C ALA A 54 10.01 11.55 1.39
N LYS A 55 8.71 11.86 1.45
CA LYS A 55 8.14 13.06 0.82
C LYS A 55 8.65 14.35 1.46
N LEU A 56 8.81 14.36 2.79
CA LEU A 56 9.40 15.50 3.50
C LEU A 56 10.88 15.70 3.13
N ALA A 57 11.63 14.61 2.98
CA ALA A 57 13.03 14.66 2.57
C ALA A 57 13.23 15.03 1.08
N GLN A 58 12.26 14.70 0.24
CA GLN A 58 12.29 14.88 -1.21
C GLN A 58 10.96 15.45 -1.72
N PRO A 59 10.66 16.72 -1.42
CA PRO A 59 9.32 17.29 -1.63
C PRO A 59 8.88 17.33 -3.10
N ASN A 60 9.82 17.33 -4.03
CA ASN A 60 9.54 17.41 -5.46
C ASN A 60 9.28 16.03 -6.10
N LYS A 61 9.56 14.93 -5.38
CA LYS A 61 9.37 13.58 -5.92
C LYS A 61 7.95 13.07 -5.71
N PHE A 62 7.48 12.26 -6.64
CA PHE A 62 6.26 11.47 -6.45
C PHE A 62 6.57 10.30 -5.50
N CYS A 63 5.91 10.29 -4.34
CA CYS A 63 6.18 9.34 -3.27
C CYS A 63 5.00 8.35 -3.15
N VAL A 64 5.26 7.07 -3.42
CA VAL A 64 4.23 6.04 -3.47
C VAL A 64 4.57 4.86 -2.56
N ASN A 65 3.61 4.46 -1.74
CA ASN A 65 3.64 3.27 -0.90
C ASN A 65 2.70 2.19 -1.48
N VAL A 66 3.10 0.93 -1.40
CA VAL A 66 2.25 -0.22 -1.73
C VAL A 66 2.03 -1.05 -0.48
N MET A 67 0.79 -1.22 -0.06
CA MET A 67 0.45 -1.92 1.18
C MET A 67 -0.80 -2.79 1.05
N GLY A 68 -0.99 -3.70 1.99
CA GLY A 68 -2.20 -4.50 2.12
C GLY A 68 -3.23 -3.88 3.07
N ASP A 69 -4.46 -4.37 2.99
CA ASP A 69 -5.57 -3.97 3.86
C ASP A 69 -5.30 -4.22 5.35
N GLY A 70 -4.71 -5.37 5.70
CA GLY A 70 -4.32 -5.66 7.07
C GLY A 70 -3.27 -4.70 7.63
N ALA A 71 -2.29 -4.30 6.83
CA ALA A 71 -1.29 -3.31 7.21
C ALA A 71 -1.90 -1.91 7.37
N PHE A 72 -2.85 -1.55 6.50
CA PHE A 72 -3.60 -0.30 6.61
C PHE A 72 -4.37 -0.21 7.93
N GLY A 73 -4.94 -1.31 8.41
CA GLY A 73 -5.60 -1.38 9.72
C GLY A 73 -4.69 -0.99 10.90
N MET A 74 -3.37 -1.00 10.72
CA MET A 74 -2.39 -0.68 11.77
C MET A 74 -1.92 0.78 11.74
N SER A 75 -1.86 1.41 10.56
CA SER A 75 -1.34 2.79 10.39
C SER A 75 -2.13 3.65 9.43
N GLY A 76 -3.29 3.19 8.96
CA GLY A 76 -4.09 3.92 7.98
C GLY A 76 -4.49 5.32 8.43
N THR A 77 -4.59 5.56 9.74
CA THR A 77 -4.85 6.88 10.31
C THR A 77 -3.76 7.93 10.00
N ASP A 78 -2.55 7.51 9.64
CA ASP A 78 -1.49 8.43 9.22
C ASP A 78 -1.78 9.12 7.87
N ILE A 79 -2.77 8.63 7.11
CA ILE A 79 -3.33 9.33 5.93
C ILE A 79 -3.88 10.71 6.33
N GLU A 80 -4.56 10.81 7.49
CA GLU A 80 -5.03 12.09 8.04
C GLU A 80 -3.84 13.04 8.28
N THR A 81 -2.78 12.51 8.88
CA THR A 81 -1.57 13.30 9.14
C THR A 81 -0.97 13.84 7.84
N ALA A 82 -0.87 13.00 6.80
CA ALA A 82 -0.38 13.43 5.50
C ALA A 82 -1.28 14.50 4.86
N ALA A 83 -2.59 14.30 4.88
CA ALA A 83 -3.57 15.23 4.31
C ALA A 83 -3.57 16.57 5.04
N ARG A 84 -3.70 16.56 6.37
CA ARG A 84 -3.71 17.76 7.22
C ARG A 84 -2.41 18.56 7.12
N SER A 85 -1.28 17.87 7.06
CA SER A 85 0.05 18.49 6.99
C SER A 85 0.45 18.88 5.56
N LYS A 86 -0.42 18.65 4.57
CA LYS A 86 -0.16 18.92 3.14
C LYS A 86 1.13 18.26 2.65
N VAL A 87 1.34 17.02 3.04
CA VAL A 87 2.43 16.15 2.58
C VAL A 87 1.84 15.17 1.55
N PRO A 88 1.77 15.52 0.26
CA PRO A 88 1.04 14.75 -0.74
C PRO A 88 1.77 13.45 -1.05
N ILE A 89 1.21 12.34 -0.59
CA ILE A 89 1.68 10.98 -0.85
C ILE A 89 0.61 10.20 -1.61
N THR A 90 1.02 9.10 -2.23
CA THR A 90 0.09 8.11 -2.79
C THR A 90 0.26 6.78 -2.08
N THR A 91 -0.83 6.21 -1.60
CA THR A 91 -0.87 4.83 -1.10
C THR A 91 -1.65 3.96 -2.07
N ILE A 92 -1.04 2.92 -2.61
CA ILE A 92 -1.70 1.86 -3.38
C ILE A 92 -2.00 0.73 -2.40
N LEU A 93 -3.27 0.55 -2.09
CA LEU A 93 -3.74 -0.46 -1.16
C LEU A 93 -4.27 -1.67 -1.93
N LEU A 94 -3.63 -2.82 -1.74
CA LEU A 94 -4.09 -4.09 -2.28
C LEU A 94 -5.12 -4.70 -1.33
N ASN A 95 -6.39 -4.59 -1.71
CA ASN A 95 -7.51 -5.09 -0.91
C ASN A 95 -7.93 -6.46 -1.40
N ASN A 96 -7.50 -7.51 -0.69
CA ASN A 96 -7.96 -8.88 -0.90
C ASN A 96 -8.92 -9.36 0.21
N ASN A 97 -9.34 -8.46 1.11
CA ASN A 97 -10.17 -8.73 2.29
C ASN A 97 -9.60 -9.81 3.22
N ASN A 98 -8.26 -9.95 3.24
CA ASN A 98 -7.66 -11.05 3.99
C ASN A 98 -6.22 -10.77 4.43
N MET A 99 -5.86 -11.18 5.63
CA MET A 99 -4.45 -11.30 6.02
C MET A 99 -3.85 -12.59 5.45
N ALA A 100 -3.75 -12.66 4.12
CA ALA A 100 -3.47 -13.87 3.34
C ALA A 100 -2.16 -14.58 3.69
N THR A 101 -1.19 -13.86 4.21
CA THR A 101 0.10 -14.42 4.63
C THR A 101 -0.04 -15.50 5.71
N TYR A 102 -1.13 -15.50 6.43
CA TYR A 102 -1.39 -16.42 7.55
C TYR A 102 -2.36 -17.55 7.23
N THR A 103 -2.82 -17.66 5.99
CA THR A 103 -3.65 -18.77 5.56
C THR A 103 -2.78 -20.00 5.26
N GLY A 104 -3.06 -21.12 5.87
CA GLY A 104 -2.55 -22.44 5.50
C GLY A 104 -1.60 -23.08 6.52
N ASN A 105 -0.36 -22.72 6.59
CA ASN A 105 0.64 -23.49 7.33
C ASN A 105 1.05 -22.94 8.71
N ASN A 106 0.69 -21.73 9.06
CA ASN A 106 0.94 -21.16 10.39
C ASN A 106 -0.25 -21.40 11.33
N ARG A 107 -0.80 -22.58 11.29
CA ARG A 107 -1.97 -23.01 12.09
C ARG A 107 -1.65 -23.22 13.57
N GLY A 108 -0.44 -22.89 14.00
CA GLY A 108 0.10 -23.42 15.24
C GLY A 108 -0.49 -22.90 16.55
N ALA A 109 -1.07 -21.71 16.60
CA ALA A 109 -1.48 -21.11 17.87
C ALA A 109 -3.00 -20.83 17.99
N ILE A 110 -3.70 -20.72 16.87
CA ILE A 110 -5.13 -20.42 16.86
C ILE A 110 -5.85 -21.49 16.03
N GLY A 111 -6.74 -22.24 16.65
CA GLY A 111 -7.49 -23.31 16.01
C GLY A 111 -8.39 -22.78 14.89
N GLU A 112 -8.76 -23.65 13.97
CA GLU A 112 -9.62 -23.32 12.82
C GLU A 112 -11.02 -22.84 13.27
N GLU A 113 -11.50 -23.38 14.37
CA GLU A 113 -12.75 -23.00 15.02
C GLU A 113 -12.73 -21.52 15.43
N ALA A 114 -11.71 -21.10 16.16
CA ALA A 114 -11.57 -19.70 16.57
C ALA A 114 -11.37 -18.74 15.37
N ARG A 115 -10.71 -19.18 14.31
CA ARG A 115 -10.57 -18.40 13.07
C ARG A 115 -11.91 -18.17 12.39
N THR A 116 -12.74 -19.19 12.35
CA THR A 116 -14.08 -19.14 11.76
C THR A 116 -15.00 -18.29 12.61
N GLU A 117 -15.00 -18.52 13.93
CA GLU A 117 -15.86 -17.81 14.88
C GLU A 117 -15.56 -16.31 14.96
N TYR A 118 -14.29 -15.92 15.00
CA TYR A 118 -13.88 -14.52 15.16
C TYR A 118 -13.44 -13.83 13.86
N GLY A 119 -13.48 -14.53 12.73
CA GLY A 119 -13.09 -13.97 11.44
C GLY A 119 -11.66 -13.42 11.39
N ILE A 120 -10.73 -14.02 12.13
CA ILE A 120 -9.39 -13.47 12.42
C ILE A 120 -8.59 -13.13 11.16
N SER A 121 -8.82 -13.83 10.06
CA SER A 121 -8.14 -13.57 8.79
C SER A 121 -8.91 -12.63 7.87
N ASN A 122 -10.16 -12.31 8.20
CA ASN A 122 -11.03 -11.54 7.32
C ASN A 122 -10.91 -10.06 7.62
N MET A 123 -10.62 -9.29 6.58
CA MET A 123 -10.63 -7.84 6.60
C MET A 123 -11.89 -7.33 5.93
N HIS A 124 -12.42 -6.24 6.41
CA HIS A 124 -13.57 -5.57 5.80
C HIS A 124 -13.34 -4.06 5.82
N GLY A 125 -13.46 -3.43 4.67
CA GLY A 125 -13.35 -2.00 4.59
C GLY A 125 -13.58 -1.48 3.18
N ASP A 126 -14.12 -0.27 3.09
CA ASP A 126 -14.09 0.58 1.91
C ASP A 126 -12.98 1.61 2.14
N TYR A 127 -11.76 1.22 1.81
CA TYR A 127 -10.57 1.99 2.19
C TYR A 127 -10.47 3.30 1.43
N ALA A 128 -10.99 3.37 0.22
CA ALA A 128 -11.09 4.63 -0.52
C ALA A 128 -11.95 5.64 0.25
N LYS A 129 -13.13 5.23 0.74
CA LYS A 129 -13.99 6.09 1.56
C LYS A 129 -13.38 6.43 2.92
N ILE A 130 -12.66 5.51 3.53
CA ILE A 130 -11.95 5.79 4.79
C ILE A 130 -10.93 6.91 4.55
N ALA A 131 -10.16 6.84 3.47
CA ALA A 131 -9.19 7.88 3.11
C ALA A 131 -9.87 9.23 2.83
N GLU A 132 -11.03 9.24 2.16
CA GLU A 132 -11.83 10.45 1.95
C GLU A 132 -12.30 11.06 3.29
N GLY A 133 -12.76 10.23 4.22
CA GLY A 133 -13.11 10.66 5.57
C GLY A 133 -11.94 11.25 6.38
N MET A 134 -10.70 10.96 5.96
CA MET A 134 -9.46 11.50 6.52
C MET A 134 -8.90 12.71 5.75
N GLY A 135 -9.63 13.23 4.76
CA GLY A 135 -9.22 14.40 3.99
C GLY A 135 -8.31 14.12 2.79
N ALA A 136 -8.11 12.86 2.43
CA ALA A 136 -7.43 12.46 1.21
C ALA A 136 -8.42 12.25 0.05
N THR A 137 -7.93 11.96 -1.15
CA THR A 137 -8.75 11.48 -2.27
C THR A 137 -8.68 9.97 -2.35
N GLY A 138 -9.84 9.31 -2.34
CA GLY A 138 -9.98 7.87 -2.57
C GLY A 138 -10.23 7.56 -4.04
N ILE A 139 -9.52 6.57 -4.59
CA ILE A 139 -9.72 6.05 -5.94
C ILE A 139 -9.90 4.54 -5.83
N LYS A 140 -11.01 4.00 -6.32
CA LYS A 140 -11.26 2.55 -6.32
C LYS A 140 -10.97 1.97 -7.70
N VAL A 141 -10.22 0.89 -7.75
CA VAL A 141 -9.79 0.18 -8.95
C VAL A 141 -10.26 -1.27 -8.86
N ILE A 142 -11.02 -1.71 -9.84
CA ILE A 142 -11.58 -3.06 -9.91
C ILE A 142 -10.97 -3.85 -11.08
N SER A 143 -10.59 -3.15 -12.14
CA SER A 143 -10.01 -3.76 -13.35
C SER A 143 -8.53 -3.40 -13.50
N PRO A 144 -7.68 -4.33 -13.96
CA PRO A 144 -6.27 -4.04 -14.25
C PRO A 144 -6.03 -2.88 -15.22
N SER A 145 -6.96 -2.62 -16.14
CA SER A 145 -6.89 -1.51 -17.09
C SER A 145 -7.01 -0.13 -16.42
N GLU A 146 -7.58 -0.06 -15.23
CA GLU A 146 -7.78 1.18 -14.46
C GLU A 146 -6.55 1.57 -13.64
N ILE A 147 -5.59 0.66 -13.43
CA ILE A 147 -4.42 0.91 -12.58
C ILE A 147 -3.57 2.07 -13.13
N THR A 148 -3.25 2.05 -14.42
CA THR A 148 -2.44 3.12 -15.03
C THR A 148 -3.13 4.48 -14.97
N PRO A 149 -4.40 4.65 -15.38
CA PRO A 149 -5.12 5.89 -15.21
C PRO A 149 -5.19 6.37 -13.75
N ALA A 150 -5.43 5.48 -12.80
CA ALA A 150 -5.50 5.83 -11.37
C ALA A 150 -4.17 6.38 -10.84
N VAL A 151 -3.04 5.75 -11.20
CA VAL A 151 -1.70 6.24 -10.81
C VAL A 151 -1.41 7.59 -11.45
N GLN A 152 -1.75 7.79 -12.73
CA GLN A 152 -1.59 9.07 -13.41
C GLN A 152 -2.46 10.18 -12.79
N GLN A 153 -3.67 9.85 -12.38
CA GLN A 153 -4.54 10.78 -11.64
C GLN A 153 -3.92 11.12 -10.27
N ALA A 154 -3.40 10.14 -9.55
CA ALA A 154 -2.73 10.38 -8.27
C ALA A 154 -1.49 11.28 -8.42
N GLN A 155 -0.71 11.12 -9.49
CA GLN A 155 0.42 12.01 -9.78
C GLN A 155 -0.01 13.47 -9.95
N LYS A 156 -1.11 13.71 -10.66
CA LYS A 156 -1.67 15.07 -10.84
C LYS A 156 -2.15 15.64 -9.51
N LEU A 157 -2.93 14.87 -8.75
CA LEU A 157 -3.43 15.30 -7.45
C LEU A 157 -2.30 15.56 -6.44
N ASN A 158 -1.25 14.73 -6.42
CA ASN A 158 -0.08 14.99 -5.57
C ASN A 158 0.65 16.28 -5.98
N ALA A 159 0.70 16.63 -7.26
CA ALA A 159 1.27 17.89 -7.72
C ALA A 159 0.43 19.09 -7.25
N GLU A 160 -0.86 18.91 -7.00
CA GLU A 160 -1.78 19.90 -6.43
C GLU A 160 -1.76 19.91 -4.88
N GLY A 161 -0.90 19.09 -4.25
CA GLY A 161 -0.79 19.01 -2.78
C GLY A 161 -1.79 18.07 -2.12
N ILE A 162 -2.46 17.20 -2.88
CA ILE A 162 -3.51 16.31 -2.39
C ILE A 162 -2.95 14.91 -2.18
N THR A 163 -3.14 14.37 -0.98
CA THR A 163 -2.84 12.96 -0.65
C THR A 163 -3.88 12.03 -1.28
N VAL A 164 -3.43 10.90 -1.81
CA VAL A 164 -4.29 9.94 -2.54
C VAL A 164 -4.14 8.53 -1.98
N LEU A 165 -5.27 7.83 -1.88
CA LEU A 165 -5.29 6.38 -1.68
C LEU A 165 -5.97 5.72 -2.88
N ILE A 166 -5.25 4.81 -3.53
CA ILE A 166 -5.78 3.96 -4.61
C ILE A 166 -6.07 2.58 -4.02
N GLU A 167 -7.34 2.26 -3.85
CA GLU A 167 -7.79 0.94 -3.41
C GLU A 167 -7.93 0.02 -4.61
N VAL A 168 -7.05 -0.98 -4.71
CA VAL A 168 -7.09 -1.98 -5.77
C VAL A 168 -7.70 -3.25 -5.22
N ILE A 169 -8.87 -3.64 -5.75
CA ILE A 169 -9.53 -4.89 -5.39
C ILE A 169 -8.76 -6.05 -6.02
N THR A 170 -8.29 -6.96 -5.19
CA THR A 170 -7.52 -8.14 -5.62
C THR A 170 -8.12 -9.43 -5.05
N ASN A 171 -7.68 -10.56 -5.60
CA ASN A 171 -7.96 -11.88 -5.01
C ASN A 171 -6.92 -12.23 -3.94
N ILE A 172 -7.26 -13.20 -3.11
CA ILE A 172 -6.30 -13.82 -2.19
C ILE A 172 -5.23 -14.53 -3.02
N GLU A 173 -3.97 -14.29 -2.71
CA GLU A 173 -2.84 -14.89 -3.42
C GLU A 173 -2.75 -16.39 -3.09
N GLU A 174 -2.83 -17.24 -4.12
CA GLU A 174 -2.66 -18.68 -3.99
C GLU A 174 -1.17 -19.09 -3.96
N ARG A 175 -0.32 -18.28 -4.55
CA ARG A 175 1.12 -18.52 -4.67
C ARG A 175 1.92 -17.32 -4.19
N ARG A 176 2.98 -17.60 -3.45
CA ARG A 176 3.96 -16.60 -3.03
C ARG A 176 5.18 -16.66 -3.93
N SER A 177 5.75 -15.49 -4.23
CA SER A 177 7.10 -15.45 -4.78
C SER A 177 8.07 -16.04 -3.74
N LYS A 178 8.98 -16.86 -4.23
CA LYS A 178 10.11 -17.37 -3.43
C LYS A 178 11.35 -16.64 -3.95
N PHE A 179 11.99 -15.88 -3.09
CA PHE A 179 13.31 -15.30 -3.32
C PHE A 179 14.28 -15.68 -2.23
#